data_6345679497283e974b9c25e04bf3997e
#
_entry.id   6345679497283e974b9c25e04bf3997e
#
_cell.length_a   1.000
_cell.length_b   1.000
_cell.length_c   1.000
_cell.angle_alpha   90.00
_cell.angle_beta   90.00
_cell.angle_gamma   90.00
#
_symmetry.space_group_name_H-M   'P 1'
#
loop_
_entity.id
_entity.type
_entity.pdbx_description
1 polymer ?
#
loop_
_entity_poly.entity_id
_entity_poly.type
_entity_poly.pdbx_seq_one_letter_code
_entity_poly.pdbx_strand_id
1 'polypeptide(L)'
;METAATKYKGDLRTEITHLRSGSVINTDAPLDNKGKGENFSSTDLVASALGSCIFTIMGIAAREHGFSIDGASCKITKIMTEKPRKIGEIKIDFDFTENEYTDKQKKILEYCVKSCPVALSLNESVFQNVKLIF
;
A
#
# COMPACT_ATOMS: atom_id res chain seq x y z
N MET A 1 -9.90 20.62 8.54
CA MET A 1 -10.73 19.41 8.75
C MET A 1 -9.83 18.23 9.10
N GLU A 2 -10.14 17.57 10.17
CA GLU A 2 -9.40 16.40 10.63
C GLU A 2 -9.75 15.17 9.78
N THR A 3 -8.78 14.36 9.43
CA THR A 3 -8.96 13.17 8.57
C THR A 3 -9.44 11.96 9.36
N ALA A 4 -8.80 11.70 10.50
CA ALA A 4 -9.06 10.49 11.28
C ALA A 4 -8.85 10.77 12.76
N ALA A 5 -9.44 9.90 13.58
CA ALA A 5 -9.19 9.86 15.01
C ALA A 5 -8.72 8.46 15.40
N THR A 6 -7.78 8.38 16.31
CA THR A 6 -7.22 7.10 16.78
C THR A 6 -7.37 7.00 18.28
N LYS A 7 -7.85 5.84 18.73
CA LYS A 7 -7.98 5.52 20.15
C LYS A 7 -7.08 4.32 20.49
N TYR A 8 -6.29 4.46 21.56
CA TYR A 8 -5.54 3.34 22.08
C TYR A 8 -6.45 2.45 22.93
N LYS A 9 -6.61 1.20 22.52
CA LYS A 9 -7.55 0.26 23.17
C LYS A 9 -6.93 -0.55 24.31
N GLY A 10 -5.63 -0.45 24.50
CA GLY A 10 -4.89 -1.33 25.40
C GLY A 10 -4.32 -2.55 24.68
N ASP A 11 -3.42 -3.26 25.32
CA ASP A 11 -2.76 -4.45 24.76
C ASP A 11 -2.11 -4.24 23.39
N LEU A 12 -1.56 -3.04 23.18
CA LEU A 12 -0.87 -2.66 21.93
C LEU A 12 -1.80 -2.67 20.71
N ARG A 13 -3.09 -2.41 20.92
CA ARG A 13 -4.11 -2.30 19.87
C ARG A 13 -4.60 -0.87 19.77
N THR A 14 -4.80 -0.39 18.54
CA THR A 14 -5.46 0.89 18.27
C THR A 14 -6.69 0.70 17.40
N GLU A 15 -7.61 1.65 17.50
CA GLU A 15 -8.80 1.73 16.65
C GLU A 15 -8.74 3.08 15.92
N ILE A 16 -8.79 3.03 14.59
CA ILE A 16 -8.71 4.23 13.75
C ILE A 16 -10.04 4.43 13.05
N THR A 17 -10.63 5.60 13.22
CA THR A 17 -11.90 5.97 12.58
C THR A 17 -11.65 7.04 11.52
N HIS A 18 -12.07 6.78 10.28
CA HIS A 18 -12.09 7.79 9.23
C HIS A 18 -13.30 8.70 9.47
N LEU A 19 -13.05 9.97 9.82
CA LEU A 19 -14.11 10.83 10.36
C LEU A 19 -15.21 11.13 9.35
N ARG A 20 -14.87 11.27 8.08
CA ARG A 20 -15.85 11.57 7.05
C ARG A 20 -16.80 10.39 6.75
N SER A 21 -16.27 9.18 6.65
CA SER A 21 -17.06 8.01 6.25
C SER A 21 -17.55 7.16 7.41
N GLY A 22 -16.94 7.31 8.59
CA GLY A 22 -17.20 6.46 9.74
C GLY A 22 -16.54 5.08 9.65
N SER A 23 -15.76 4.82 8.61
CA SER A 23 -15.04 3.56 8.46
C SER A 23 -14.02 3.36 9.59
N VAL A 24 -13.94 2.16 10.12
CA VAL A 24 -13.09 1.82 11.27
C VAL A 24 -12.15 0.67 10.92
N ILE A 25 -10.89 0.83 11.30
CA ILE A 25 -9.90 -0.25 11.22
C ILE A 25 -9.17 -0.36 12.55
N ASN A 26 -8.69 -1.57 12.86
CA ASN A 26 -7.89 -1.81 14.05
C ASN A 26 -6.45 -2.10 13.65
N THR A 27 -5.49 -1.72 14.51
CA THR A 27 -4.10 -2.11 14.36
C THR A 27 -3.64 -2.88 15.59
N ASP A 28 -2.70 -3.79 15.39
CA ASP A 28 -2.01 -4.50 16.46
C ASP A 28 -0.50 -4.34 16.27
N ALA A 29 0.25 -4.29 17.37
CA ALA A 29 1.67 -4.50 17.26
C ALA A 29 1.91 -5.91 16.70
N PRO A 30 2.95 -6.11 15.85
CA PRO A 30 3.20 -7.41 15.24
C PRO A 30 3.75 -8.41 16.27
N LEU A 31 3.66 -9.70 15.92
CA LEU A 31 4.13 -10.79 16.79
C LEU A 31 5.61 -10.65 17.15
N ASP A 32 6.44 -10.19 16.23
CA ASP A 32 7.87 -9.97 16.45
C ASP A 32 8.18 -8.69 17.24
N ASN A 33 7.15 -7.95 17.65
CA ASN A 33 7.28 -6.75 18.48
C ASN A 33 6.25 -6.75 19.62
N LYS A 34 6.10 -7.88 20.29
CA LYS A 34 5.29 -8.08 21.51
C LYS A 34 3.79 -7.96 21.33
N GLY A 35 3.31 -7.88 20.10
CA GLY A 35 1.90 -7.69 19.79
C GLY A 35 1.16 -9.00 19.52
N LYS A 36 -0.17 -8.87 19.41
CA LYS A 36 -1.06 -9.99 19.09
C LYS A 36 -1.04 -10.38 17.62
N GLY A 37 -0.70 -9.46 16.71
CA GLY A 37 -0.62 -9.71 15.29
C GLY A 37 -1.93 -10.15 14.65
N GLU A 38 -3.06 -9.87 15.26
CA GLU A 38 -4.38 -10.26 14.75
C GLU A 38 -4.93 -9.32 13.68
N ASN A 39 -4.38 -8.11 13.61
CA ASN A 39 -4.71 -7.08 12.63
C ASN A 39 -3.43 -6.57 11.97
N PHE A 40 -3.59 -5.71 10.97
CA PHE A 40 -2.45 -5.00 10.40
C PHE A 40 -1.69 -4.24 11.49
N SER A 41 -0.37 -4.28 11.45
CA SER A 41 0.43 -3.32 12.21
C SER A 41 0.39 -1.96 11.51
N SER A 42 0.83 -0.92 12.20
CA SER A 42 0.89 0.41 11.60
C SER A 42 1.82 0.44 10.37
N THR A 43 2.96 -0.26 10.44
CA THR A 43 3.88 -0.35 9.29
C THR A 43 3.32 -1.22 8.18
N ASP A 44 2.50 -2.24 8.47
CA ASP A 44 1.77 -2.98 7.46
C ASP A 44 0.81 -2.06 6.69
N LEU A 45 0.14 -1.14 7.38
CA LEU A 45 -0.74 -0.17 6.75
C LEU A 45 0.03 0.77 5.81
N VAL A 46 1.22 1.21 6.19
CA VAL A 46 2.07 2.04 5.33
C VAL A 46 2.44 1.28 4.06
N ALA A 47 2.89 0.03 4.20
CA ALA A 47 3.24 -0.80 3.05
C ALA A 47 2.03 -1.05 2.14
N SER A 48 0.88 -1.37 2.73
CA SER A 48 -0.36 -1.61 2.00
C SER A 48 -0.89 -0.34 1.32
N ALA A 49 -0.71 0.81 1.95
CA ALA A 49 -1.09 2.10 1.38
C ALA A 49 -0.32 2.38 0.07
N LEU A 50 0.95 1.98 0.00
CA LEU A 50 1.74 2.15 -1.23
C LEU A 50 1.12 1.37 -2.39
N GLY A 51 0.82 0.09 -2.20
CA GLY A 51 0.19 -0.74 -3.23
C GLY A 51 -1.19 -0.20 -3.65
N SER A 52 -2.00 0.18 -2.68
CA SER A 52 -3.33 0.76 -2.92
C SER A 52 -3.23 2.07 -3.71
N CYS A 53 -2.30 2.93 -3.34
CA CYS A 53 -2.11 4.21 -4.03
C CYS A 53 -1.65 4.01 -5.48
N ILE A 54 -0.69 3.12 -5.72
CA ILE A 54 -0.24 2.81 -7.08
C ILE A 54 -1.41 2.30 -7.92
N PHE A 55 -2.22 1.38 -7.41
CA PHE A 55 -3.40 0.89 -8.11
C PHE A 55 -4.39 2.02 -8.44
N THR A 56 -4.60 2.93 -7.51
CA THR A 56 -5.52 4.06 -7.75
C THR A 56 -5.02 4.95 -8.89
N ILE A 57 -3.73 5.27 -8.91
CA ILE A 57 -3.13 6.06 -9.99
C ILE A 57 -3.20 5.29 -11.31
N MET A 58 -2.91 4.00 -11.30
CA MET A 58 -3.05 3.13 -12.49
C MET A 58 -4.50 3.11 -13.00
N GLY A 59 -5.47 3.00 -12.10
CA GLY A 59 -6.89 3.01 -12.46
C GLY A 59 -7.33 4.33 -13.11
N ILE A 60 -6.85 5.44 -12.58
CA ILE A 60 -7.11 6.77 -13.16
C ILE A 60 -6.51 6.85 -14.57
N ALA A 61 -5.24 6.46 -14.73
CA ALA A 61 -4.56 6.48 -16.02
C ALA A 61 -5.24 5.55 -17.05
N ALA A 62 -5.63 4.36 -16.62
CA ALA A 62 -6.34 3.42 -17.47
C ALA A 62 -7.66 4.00 -17.97
N ARG A 63 -8.42 4.61 -17.07
CA ARG A 63 -9.69 5.28 -17.42
C ARG A 63 -9.47 6.40 -18.44
N GLU A 64 -8.45 7.22 -18.24
CA GLU A 64 -8.11 8.32 -19.15
C GLU A 64 -7.69 7.83 -20.54
N HIS A 65 -7.11 6.66 -20.63
CA HIS A 65 -6.63 6.06 -21.88
C HIS A 65 -7.58 4.99 -22.45
N GLY A 66 -8.76 4.84 -21.87
CA GLY A 66 -9.82 3.98 -22.42
C GLY A 66 -9.62 2.48 -22.24
N PHE A 67 -8.93 2.07 -21.17
CA PHE A 67 -8.81 0.65 -20.82
C PHE A 67 -9.07 0.41 -19.33
N SER A 68 -9.08 -0.85 -18.89
CA SER A 68 -9.41 -1.24 -17.53
C SER A 68 -8.31 -2.13 -16.93
N ILE A 69 -8.08 -1.98 -15.63
CA ILE A 69 -7.26 -2.90 -14.85
C ILE A 69 -8.12 -3.69 -13.85
N ASP A 70 -9.43 -3.71 -14.03
CA ASP A 70 -10.33 -4.41 -13.12
C ASP A 70 -9.93 -5.87 -12.99
N GLY A 71 -9.90 -6.35 -11.75
CA GLY A 71 -9.49 -7.71 -11.42
C GLY A 71 -7.99 -7.90 -11.19
N ALA A 72 -7.16 -6.91 -11.49
CA ALA A 72 -5.74 -6.98 -11.17
C ALA A 72 -5.54 -7.08 -9.65
N SER A 73 -4.49 -7.77 -9.23
CA SER A 73 -4.15 -7.95 -7.82
C SER A 73 -2.69 -7.63 -7.56
N CYS A 74 -2.34 -7.48 -6.30
CA CYS A 74 -0.93 -7.38 -5.92
C CYS A 74 -0.66 -8.08 -4.60
N LYS A 75 0.57 -8.50 -4.41
CA LYS A 75 1.08 -9.02 -3.15
C LYS A 75 2.15 -8.07 -2.63
N ILE A 76 2.08 -7.77 -1.36
CA ILE A 76 2.95 -6.79 -0.72
C ILE A 76 3.74 -7.49 0.37
N THR A 77 5.06 -7.29 0.35
CA THR A 77 5.96 -7.77 1.40
C THR A 77 6.67 -6.57 2.02
N LYS A 78 6.51 -6.42 3.31
CA LYS A 78 7.19 -5.40 4.11
C LYS A 78 8.44 -6.02 4.72
N ILE A 79 9.59 -5.38 4.53
CA ILE A 79 10.86 -5.81 5.11
C ILE A 79 11.36 -4.72 6.04
N MET A 80 11.47 -5.06 7.32
CA MET A 80 11.92 -4.14 8.36
C MET A 80 13.43 -4.20 8.50
N THR A 81 14.04 -3.07 8.88
CA THR A 81 15.43 -3.04 9.35
C THR A 81 15.44 -3.12 10.88
N GLU A 82 16.66 -3.37 11.40
CA GLU A 82 16.91 -3.28 12.85
C GLU A 82 17.76 -2.04 13.12
N LYS A 83 17.91 -1.47 14.14
CA LYS A 83 18.84 -0.41 14.56
C LYS A 83 19.01 0.76 13.56
N PRO A 84 18.01 1.55 13.28
CA PRO A 84 16.71 1.59 13.93
C PRO A 84 15.72 0.62 13.27
N ARG A 85 14.69 0.27 14.03
CA ARG A 85 13.54 -0.47 13.50
C ARG A 85 12.72 0.47 12.62
N LYS A 86 12.73 0.20 11.33
CA LYS A 86 11.95 0.97 10.34
C LYS A 86 11.69 0.11 9.11
N ILE A 87 10.80 0.57 8.23
CA ILE A 87 10.61 -0.08 6.94
C ILE A 87 11.86 0.18 6.10
N GLY A 88 12.55 -0.89 5.72
CA GLY A 88 13.70 -0.82 4.81
C GLY A 88 13.34 -1.03 3.36
N GLU A 89 12.37 -1.91 3.11
CA GLU A 89 11.91 -2.22 1.76
C GLU A 89 10.43 -2.54 1.76
N ILE A 90 9.74 -2.11 0.71
CA ILE A 90 8.38 -2.55 0.39
C ILE A 90 8.45 -3.19 -1.00
N LYS A 91 8.26 -4.50 -1.03
CA LYS A 91 8.22 -5.27 -2.27
C LYS A 91 6.77 -5.46 -2.68
N ILE A 92 6.45 -5.11 -3.92
CA ILE A 92 5.09 -5.28 -4.45
C ILE A 92 5.15 -5.97 -5.80
N ASP A 93 4.47 -7.09 -5.91
CA ASP A 93 4.29 -7.81 -7.17
C ASP A 93 2.84 -7.58 -7.63
N PHE A 94 2.68 -6.77 -8.68
CA PHE A 94 1.39 -6.54 -9.33
C PHE A 94 1.14 -7.60 -10.39
N ASP A 95 -0.01 -8.23 -10.33
CA ASP A 95 -0.41 -9.28 -11.26
C ASP A 95 -1.52 -8.78 -12.18
N PHE A 96 -1.19 -8.63 -13.47
CA PHE A 96 -2.09 -8.22 -14.54
C PHE A 96 -2.40 -9.36 -15.51
N THR A 97 -2.08 -10.61 -15.14
CA THR A 97 -2.15 -11.76 -16.06
C THR A 97 -3.57 -12.17 -16.45
N GLU A 98 -4.60 -11.71 -15.73
CA GLU A 98 -5.99 -12.05 -16.05
C GLU A 98 -6.51 -11.39 -17.33
N ASN A 99 -5.86 -10.33 -17.80
CA ASN A 99 -6.25 -9.61 -19.01
C ASN A 99 -5.03 -9.40 -19.90
N GLU A 100 -5.30 -9.08 -21.16
CA GLU A 100 -4.25 -8.73 -22.10
C GLU A 100 -4.12 -7.21 -22.20
N TYR A 101 -2.88 -6.75 -22.30
CA TYR A 101 -2.56 -5.32 -22.42
C TYR A 101 -1.63 -5.10 -23.59
N THR A 102 -1.83 -4.00 -24.32
CA THR A 102 -0.90 -3.58 -25.38
C THR A 102 0.40 -3.09 -24.76
N ASP A 103 1.47 -3.02 -25.55
CA ASP A 103 2.75 -2.48 -25.10
C ASP A 103 2.62 -1.05 -24.60
N LYS A 104 1.80 -0.24 -25.25
CA LYS A 104 1.52 1.14 -24.84
C LYS A 104 0.84 1.17 -23.47
N GLN A 105 -0.16 0.33 -23.24
CA GLN A 105 -0.88 0.22 -21.96
C GLN A 105 0.06 -0.21 -20.84
N LYS A 106 0.93 -1.18 -21.09
CA LYS A 106 1.94 -1.63 -20.12
C LYS A 106 2.87 -0.48 -19.70
N LYS A 107 3.31 0.34 -20.66
CA LYS A 107 4.16 1.51 -20.37
C LYS A 107 3.43 2.56 -19.54
N ILE A 108 2.15 2.77 -19.81
CA ILE A 108 1.33 3.68 -19.01
C ILE A 108 1.29 3.21 -17.55
N LEU A 109 1.06 1.92 -17.33
CA LEU A 109 1.04 1.35 -15.99
C LEU A 109 2.40 1.43 -15.30
N GLU A 110 3.48 1.13 -16.01
CA GLU A 110 4.84 1.24 -15.47
C GLU A 110 5.17 2.66 -15.03
N TYR A 111 4.74 3.67 -15.78
CA TYR A 111 4.96 5.07 -15.45
C TYR A 111 4.26 5.49 -14.15
N CYS A 112 3.13 4.88 -13.81
CA CYS A 112 2.35 5.21 -12.61
C CYS A 112 3.07 4.83 -11.30
N VAL A 113 4.00 3.88 -11.34
CA VAL A 113 4.63 3.29 -10.14
C VAL A 113 5.31 4.35 -9.28
N LYS A 114 5.96 5.34 -9.88
CA LYS A 114 6.73 6.36 -9.15
C LYS A 114 6.00 7.67 -8.95
N SER A 115 4.82 7.81 -9.49
CA SER A 115 4.09 9.08 -9.47
C SER A 115 3.01 9.15 -8.39
N CYS A 116 2.77 8.07 -7.66
CA CYS A 116 1.71 8.09 -6.64
C CYS A 116 2.12 8.91 -5.42
N PRO A 117 1.18 9.62 -4.80
CA PRO A 117 1.47 10.46 -3.64
C PRO A 117 2.13 9.73 -2.46
N VAL A 118 1.75 8.48 -2.21
CA VAL A 118 2.38 7.69 -1.14
C VAL A 118 3.84 7.40 -1.46
N ALA A 119 4.14 6.98 -2.69
CA ALA A 119 5.53 6.73 -3.12
C ALA A 119 6.40 7.97 -2.93
N LEU A 120 5.86 9.14 -3.29
CA LEU A 120 6.56 10.42 -3.16
C LEU A 120 6.72 10.88 -1.72
N SER A 121 5.88 10.39 -0.81
CA SER A 121 5.88 10.78 0.61
C SER A 121 6.78 9.92 1.48
N LEU A 122 7.21 8.75 0.99
CA LEU A 122 8.08 7.85 1.75
C LEU A 122 9.51 8.37 1.77
N ASN A 123 10.20 8.12 2.88
CA ASN A 123 11.61 8.45 3.01
C ASN A 123 12.42 7.74 1.93
N GLU A 124 13.44 8.40 1.38
CA GLU A 124 14.31 7.86 0.33
C GLU A 124 15.03 6.57 0.76
N SER A 125 15.19 6.37 2.06
CA SER A 125 15.81 5.16 2.60
C SER A 125 14.92 3.92 2.51
N VAL A 126 13.63 4.09 2.18
CA VAL A 126 12.72 2.96 1.94
C VAL A 126 12.84 2.53 0.49
N PHE A 127 13.37 1.34 0.26
CA PHE A 127 13.47 0.80 -1.10
C PHE A 127 12.09 0.34 -1.57
N GLN A 128 11.58 0.97 -2.63
CA GLN A 128 10.31 0.61 -3.26
C GLN A 128 10.60 -0.36 -4.41
N ASN A 129 10.44 -1.65 -4.16
CA ASN A 129 10.75 -2.71 -5.10
C ASN A 129 9.44 -3.20 -5.76
N VAL A 130 9.07 -2.56 -6.86
CA VAL A 130 7.79 -2.81 -7.53
C VAL A 130 8.01 -3.56 -8.84
N LYS A 131 7.25 -4.62 -9.03
CA LYS A 131 7.27 -5.45 -10.24
C LYS A 131 5.87 -5.56 -10.81
N LEU A 132 5.74 -5.42 -12.13
CA LEU A 132 4.49 -5.63 -12.86
C LEU A 132 4.63 -6.92 -13.67
N ILE A 133 3.68 -7.84 -13.50
CA ILE A 133 3.66 -9.16 -14.15
C ILE A 133 2.47 -9.17 -15.11
N PHE A 134 2.79 -9.29 -16.40
CA PHE A 134 1.79 -9.33 -17.46
C PHE A 134 1.63 -10.70 -18.09
#